data_d7e4acb2d4753ecea81a8a92f203692e
#
_entry.id   d7e4acb2d4753ecea81a8a92f203692e
#
_cell.length_a   1.000
_cell.length_b   1.000
_cell.length_c   1.000
_cell.angle_alpha   90.00
_cell.angle_beta   90.00
_cell.angle_gamma   90.00
#
_symmetry.space_group_name_H-M   'P 1'
#
loop_
_entity.id
_entity.type
_entity.pdbx_description
1 polymer ?
#
loop_
_entity_poly.entity_id
_entity_poly.type
_entity_poly.pdbx_seq_one_letter_code
_entity_poly.pdbx_strand_id
1 'polypeptide(L)'
;MGVLSNLEPASVFYYFEEICGIPHTSHHEKALSDYCVQFAKAHGLACRQDEMGNVLIKAPATPGYEKEPGLILQGHLDMVGDKTADCPLDLEKDAIHPVVDGGYVCAEGTTLGGDDGIAVAYALAVLDAKDIPHPALEVVLTVCEEVGLLGASAMDFSDLEGRILVNIDSEEEGVLTAGCAGGRRVECHLPIARVPVTGTAVKADVIGLVGGHSGTEIHKGRANAIALLGRWLTLLTENGVDYAALALSGGAKENVIPKESSITLVLPAGITEGVHTAAAQFAAQVQAEYGTADPAICLQLTEQGCGAFSALDADSTQRLRKALLLMPWGVQAMSMDVPGLVETSLNLGVAEMSGTEAILRFAIRSSVPSAKELLSCKVQSLTELLGGSVRFHGDYPAWVYARESALRDRCVAVYEAQYGEKPQIVALHAGLECGILSGKIEGLDCISFGPNLLHVHTPNERADIASVARVWEYLKAILAYKE
;
A
#
# COMPACT_ATOMS: atom_id res chain seq x y z
N MET A 1 4.77 19.95 32.26
CA MET A 1 5.48 18.74 31.87
C MET A 1 4.58 18.07 30.87
N GLY A 2 5.13 17.66 29.75
CA GLY A 2 4.38 16.94 28.73
C GLY A 2 3.93 15.56 29.21
N VAL A 3 2.98 14.96 28.54
CA VAL A 3 2.43 13.62 28.88
C VAL A 3 3.48 12.53 28.73
N LEU A 4 4.39 12.65 27.75
CA LEU A 4 5.44 11.70 27.44
C LEU A 4 6.77 11.99 28.17
N SER A 5 6.86 13.08 28.94
CA SER A 5 8.11 13.59 29.54
C SER A 5 8.84 12.63 30.52
N ASN A 6 8.16 11.58 30.98
CA ASN A 6 8.75 10.57 31.87
C ASN A 6 9.14 9.29 31.14
N LEU A 7 9.01 9.23 29.81
CA LEU A 7 9.36 8.08 29.01
C LEU A 7 10.82 8.13 28.56
N GLU A 8 11.42 6.96 28.37
CA GLU A 8 12.77 6.81 27.78
C GLU A 8 12.70 6.11 26.44
N PRO A 9 13.47 6.59 25.44
CA PRO A 9 14.47 7.66 25.50
C PRO A 9 13.83 9.07 25.50
N ALA A 10 14.21 9.89 26.49
CA ALA A 10 13.57 11.18 26.73
C ALA A 10 13.61 12.13 25.53
N SER A 11 14.71 12.17 24.78
CA SER A 11 14.84 13.03 23.58
C SER A 11 13.86 12.62 22.47
N VAL A 12 13.68 11.31 22.23
CA VAL A 12 12.77 10.81 21.20
C VAL A 12 11.32 11.14 21.55
N PHE A 13 10.90 10.81 22.79
CA PHE A 13 9.52 11.10 23.22
C PHE A 13 9.24 12.59 23.37
N TYR A 14 10.26 13.41 23.64
CA TYR A 14 10.13 14.87 23.59
C TYR A 14 9.77 15.35 22.17
N TYR A 15 10.55 14.94 21.15
CA TYR A 15 10.25 15.34 19.77
C TYR A 15 8.96 14.72 19.26
N PHE A 16 8.63 13.50 19.64
CA PHE A 16 7.37 12.88 19.26
C PHE A 16 6.16 13.61 19.85
N GLU A 17 6.24 14.07 21.09
CA GLU A 17 5.18 14.88 21.70
C GLU A 17 5.03 16.25 21.02
N GLU A 18 6.14 16.90 20.63
CA GLU A 18 6.11 18.14 19.84
C GLU A 18 5.45 17.91 18.46
N ILE A 19 5.74 16.79 17.79
CA ILE A 19 5.13 16.40 16.51
C ILE A 19 3.62 16.20 16.67
N CYS A 20 3.17 15.46 17.68
CA CYS A 20 1.75 15.28 17.99
C CYS A 20 1.02 16.61 18.20
N GLY A 21 1.72 17.62 18.72
CA GLY A 21 1.20 18.98 18.91
C GLY A 21 0.96 19.77 17.62
N ILE A 22 1.38 19.26 16.46
CA ILE A 22 1.32 19.94 15.16
C ILE A 22 0.43 19.12 14.22
N PRO A 23 -0.69 19.64 13.69
CA PRO A 23 -1.48 18.94 12.68
C PRO A 23 -0.66 18.63 11.43
N HIS A 24 -0.69 17.34 10.99
CA HIS A 24 0.17 16.88 9.89
C HIS A 24 -0.42 15.70 9.10
N THR A 25 -1.75 15.64 8.96
CA THR A 25 -2.36 14.66 8.04
C THR A 25 -1.90 14.91 6.60
N SER A 26 -1.97 13.90 5.74
CA SER A 26 -1.58 14.03 4.31
C SER A 26 -2.23 15.26 3.67
N HIS A 27 -1.46 16.04 2.93
CA HIS A 27 -1.77 17.36 2.36
C HIS A 27 -1.82 18.53 3.36
N HIS A 28 -1.61 18.30 4.68
CA HIS A 28 -1.64 19.34 5.74
C HIS A 28 -0.33 19.40 6.54
N GLU A 29 0.76 18.84 6.03
CA GLU A 29 2.07 18.69 6.69
C GLU A 29 2.87 19.99 6.80
N LYS A 30 2.40 21.07 6.17
CA LYS A 30 3.16 22.33 6.06
C LYS A 30 3.71 22.85 7.39
N ALA A 31 2.91 22.77 8.44
CA ALA A 31 3.32 23.27 9.77
C ALA A 31 4.45 22.41 10.36
N LEU A 32 4.39 21.09 10.21
CA LEU A 32 5.43 20.17 10.66
C LEU A 32 6.71 20.30 9.81
N SER A 33 6.55 20.45 8.51
CA SER A 33 7.68 20.72 7.60
C SER A 33 8.40 22.03 7.97
N ASP A 34 7.65 23.11 8.25
CA ASP A 34 8.21 24.39 8.71
C ASP A 34 8.89 24.25 10.09
N TYR A 35 8.35 23.44 11.00
CA TYR A 35 8.96 23.11 12.29
C TYR A 35 10.34 22.46 12.10
N CYS A 36 10.46 21.47 11.22
CA CYS A 36 11.73 20.80 10.89
C CYS A 36 12.77 21.79 10.33
N VAL A 37 12.34 22.72 9.46
CA VAL A 37 13.21 23.79 8.93
C VAL A 37 13.66 24.74 10.03
N GLN A 38 12.77 25.13 10.95
CA GLN A 38 13.12 25.99 12.09
C GLN A 38 14.06 25.28 13.06
N PHE A 39 13.84 23.99 13.32
CA PHE A 39 14.75 23.15 14.09
C PHE A 39 16.15 23.16 13.49
N ALA A 40 16.28 22.87 12.20
CA ALA A 40 17.58 22.84 11.53
C ALA A 40 18.32 24.20 11.64
N LYS A 41 17.61 25.32 11.43
CA LYS A 41 18.16 26.67 11.57
C LYS A 41 18.61 26.99 13.01
N ALA A 42 17.83 26.58 14.01
CA ALA A 42 18.17 26.77 15.42
C ALA A 42 19.44 26.00 15.83
N HIS A 43 19.69 24.85 15.19
CA HIS A 43 20.89 24.03 15.41
C HIS A 43 22.05 24.38 14.48
N GLY A 44 21.90 25.40 13.61
CA GLY A 44 22.94 25.83 12.66
C GLY A 44 23.24 24.82 11.55
N LEU A 45 22.28 23.96 11.26
CA LEU A 45 22.38 22.94 10.21
C LEU A 45 21.93 23.48 8.84
N ALA A 46 22.57 23.03 7.78
CA ALA A 46 22.13 23.32 6.42
C ALA A 46 20.80 22.60 6.15
N CYS A 47 19.84 23.31 5.58
CA CYS A 47 18.56 22.71 5.24
C CYS A 47 17.98 23.28 3.94
N ARG A 48 17.18 22.47 3.25
CA ARG A 48 16.35 22.83 2.09
C ARG A 48 14.93 22.32 2.29
N GLN A 49 13.96 23.14 1.97
CA GLN A 49 12.56 22.78 1.86
C GLN A 49 12.15 23.01 0.39
N ASP A 50 11.52 22.04 -0.23
CA ASP A 50 11.03 22.18 -1.60
C ASP A 50 9.60 22.75 -1.66
N GLU A 51 9.07 22.92 -2.86
CA GLU A 51 7.72 23.48 -3.08
C GLU A 51 6.59 22.58 -2.54
N MET A 52 6.83 21.26 -2.46
CA MET A 52 5.86 20.32 -1.88
C MET A 52 5.88 20.33 -0.35
N GLY A 53 6.99 20.78 0.24
CA GLY A 53 7.20 20.75 1.70
C GLY A 53 8.14 19.62 2.15
N ASN A 54 8.76 18.86 1.24
CA ASN A 54 9.81 17.93 1.63
C ASN A 54 11.01 18.69 2.22
N VAL A 55 11.65 18.12 3.24
CA VAL A 55 12.77 18.75 3.93
C VAL A 55 14.03 17.88 3.83
N LEU A 56 15.14 18.49 3.47
CA LEU A 56 16.48 17.92 3.55
C LEU A 56 17.28 18.69 4.59
N ILE A 57 17.85 17.99 5.59
CA ILE A 57 18.74 18.57 6.61
C ILE A 57 20.08 17.85 6.50
N LYS A 58 21.20 18.63 6.49
CA LYS A 58 22.55 18.08 6.42
C LYS A 58 23.32 18.39 7.70
N ALA A 59 23.89 17.38 8.33
CA ALA A 59 24.76 17.49 9.48
C ALA A 59 26.16 17.00 9.17
N PRO A 60 27.24 17.70 9.58
CA PRO A 60 28.59 17.24 9.40
C PRO A 60 28.86 15.98 10.25
N ALA A 61 29.87 15.17 9.82
CA ALA A 61 30.31 14.04 10.62
C ALA A 61 30.79 14.49 12.00
N THR A 62 30.56 13.67 13.01
CA THR A 62 31.17 13.87 14.34
C THR A 62 32.63 13.55 14.34
N PRO A 63 33.43 14.07 15.30
CA PRO A 63 34.89 13.86 15.35
C PRO A 63 35.25 12.37 15.26
N GLY A 64 36.10 12.04 14.29
CA GLY A 64 36.56 10.68 14.02
C GLY A 64 35.72 9.87 13.06
N TYR A 65 34.66 10.46 12.50
CA TYR A 65 33.78 9.84 11.49
C TYR A 65 33.80 10.54 10.13
N GLU A 66 34.71 11.48 9.94
CA GLU A 66 34.83 12.33 8.74
C GLU A 66 35.19 11.52 7.47
N LYS A 67 35.70 10.31 7.64
CA LYS A 67 36.11 9.42 6.54
C LYS A 67 35.08 8.31 6.25
N GLU A 68 34.12 8.11 7.17
CA GLU A 68 33.08 7.12 6.97
C GLU A 68 32.10 7.56 5.87
N PRO A 69 31.54 6.63 5.10
CA PRO A 69 30.52 6.96 4.09
C PRO A 69 29.35 7.71 4.70
N GLY A 70 28.91 8.79 4.04
CA GLY A 70 27.70 9.53 4.46
C GLY A 70 26.45 8.67 4.48
N LEU A 71 25.58 8.90 5.47
CA LEU A 71 24.38 8.13 5.70
C LEU A 71 23.13 9.02 5.55
N ILE A 72 22.11 8.49 4.87
CA ILE A 72 20.81 9.13 4.74
C ILE A 72 19.86 8.49 5.76
N LEU A 73 19.23 9.30 6.62
CA LEU A 73 18.09 8.91 7.44
C LEU A 73 16.83 9.41 6.73
N GLN A 74 15.81 8.55 6.61
CA GLN A 74 14.61 8.91 5.89
C GLN A 74 13.35 8.45 6.65
N GLY A 75 12.34 9.31 6.63
CA GLY A 75 10.98 9.08 7.10
C GLY A 75 10.03 10.09 6.47
N HIS A 76 8.73 9.95 6.70
CA HIS A 76 7.73 10.87 6.18
C HIS A 76 7.06 11.72 7.27
N LEU A 77 6.57 12.89 6.86
CA LEU A 77 5.98 13.90 7.75
C LEU A 77 4.47 13.77 7.89
N ASP A 78 3.80 13.17 6.92
CA ASP A 78 2.36 13.00 6.96
C ASP A 78 1.94 11.77 7.77
N MET A 79 0.67 11.73 8.10
CA MET A 79 0.02 10.59 8.73
C MET A 79 -1.39 10.40 8.17
N VAL A 80 -1.92 9.18 8.24
CA VAL A 80 -3.34 8.92 7.99
C VAL A 80 -4.18 9.50 9.12
N GLY A 81 -5.07 10.42 8.77
CA GLY A 81 -6.01 11.02 9.73
C GLY A 81 -7.31 10.21 9.81
N ASP A 82 -7.41 9.29 10.77
CA ASP A 82 -8.64 8.58 11.11
C ASP A 82 -9.06 8.82 12.55
N LYS A 83 -10.38 8.74 12.83
CA LYS A 83 -10.91 9.02 14.17
C LYS A 83 -12.21 8.24 14.46
N THR A 84 -12.48 8.03 15.73
CA THR A 84 -13.76 7.45 16.17
C THR A 84 -14.92 8.41 15.88
N ALA A 85 -16.12 7.85 15.73
CA ALA A 85 -17.31 8.63 15.36
C ALA A 85 -17.70 9.72 16.40
N ASP A 86 -17.29 9.55 17.64
CA ASP A 86 -17.54 10.46 18.77
C ASP A 86 -16.39 11.45 19.01
N CYS A 87 -15.26 11.33 18.32
CA CYS A 87 -14.14 12.26 18.44
C CYS A 87 -14.48 13.60 17.76
N PRO A 88 -14.42 14.74 18.49
CA PRO A 88 -14.78 16.04 17.95
C PRO A 88 -13.67 16.71 17.13
N LEU A 89 -12.42 16.21 17.18
CA LEU A 89 -11.25 16.85 16.58
C LEU A 89 -11.35 16.94 15.06
N ASP A 90 -10.88 18.03 14.49
CA ASP A 90 -10.59 18.22 13.07
C ASP A 90 -9.09 17.99 12.86
N LEU A 91 -8.69 16.78 12.47
CA LEU A 91 -7.29 16.37 12.36
C LEU A 91 -6.47 17.17 11.32
N GLU A 92 -7.14 17.94 10.46
CA GLU A 92 -6.47 18.88 9.56
C GLU A 92 -6.01 20.16 10.28
N LYS A 93 -6.50 20.42 11.52
CA LYS A 93 -6.28 21.67 12.25
C LYS A 93 -5.93 21.50 13.71
N ASP A 94 -6.40 20.40 14.32
CA ASP A 94 -6.26 20.16 15.74
C ASP A 94 -5.09 19.23 16.02
N ALA A 95 -4.41 19.46 17.14
CA ALA A 95 -3.34 18.61 17.64
C ALA A 95 -3.86 17.23 18.07
N ILE A 96 -3.02 16.22 17.95
CA ILE A 96 -3.26 14.89 18.52
C ILE A 96 -2.96 14.95 20.02
N HIS A 97 -3.78 14.26 20.82
CA HIS A 97 -3.59 14.14 22.26
C HIS A 97 -3.00 12.77 22.63
N PRO A 98 -1.66 12.65 22.72
CA PRO A 98 -1.03 11.39 23.10
C PRO A 98 -1.34 11.05 24.55
N VAL A 99 -1.55 9.77 24.83
CA VAL A 99 -1.74 9.22 26.18
C VAL A 99 -0.87 7.98 26.36
N VAL A 100 -0.51 7.69 27.60
CA VAL A 100 0.22 6.47 27.96
C VAL A 100 -0.77 5.45 28.53
N ASP A 101 -0.91 4.31 27.83
CA ASP A 101 -1.75 3.19 28.27
C ASP A 101 -0.89 1.93 28.42
N GLY A 102 -0.60 1.55 29.65
CA GLY A 102 0.29 0.44 29.94
C GLY A 102 1.70 0.67 29.38
N GLY A 103 2.13 -0.23 28.50
CA GLY A 103 3.42 -0.15 27.80
C GLY A 103 3.39 0.59 26.47
N TYR A 104 2.30 1.30 26.13
CA TYR A 104 2.08 1.92 24.83
C TYR A 104 1.81 3.41 24.94
N VAL A 105 2.21 4.15 23.89
CA VAL A 105 1.67 5.46 23.58
C VAL A 105 0.54 5.29 22.57
N CYS A 106 -0.59 5.93 22.83
CA CYS A 106 -1.80 5.93 21.99
C CYS A 106 -2.28 7.38 21.80
N ALA A 107 -3.34 7.58 21.04
CA ALA A 107 -4.06 8.86 20.98
C ALA A 107 -5.52 8.69 21.40
N GLU A 108 -6.12 9.77 21.97
CA GLU A 108 -7.52 9.73 22.40
C GLU A 108 -8.48 9.86 21.22
N GLY A 109 -9.00 8.71 20.76
CA GLY A 109 -10.05 8.65 19.72
C GLY A 109 -9.59 8.97 18.30
N THR A 110 -8.28 9.05 18.06
CA THR A 110 -7.67 9.33 16.75
C THR A 110 -6.54 8.36 16.46
N THR A 111 -6.06 8.30 15.20
CA THR A 111 -4.72 7.81 14.88
C THR A 111 -3.67 8.55 15.70
N LEU A 112 -2.57 7.87 16.00
CA LEU A 112 -1.46 8.43 16.78
C LEU A 112 -0.44 9.20 15.92
N GLY A 113 -0.24 8.73 14.66
CA GLY A 113 0.83 9.21 13.79
C GLY A 113 2.21 8.70 14.24
N GLY A 114 2.26 7.52 14.85
CA GLY A 114 3.50 6.80 15.11
C GLY A 114 4.21 6.43 13.82
N ASP A 115 3.45 6.05 12.83
CA ASP A 115 3.77 5.95 11.42
C ASP A 115 3.54 7.32 10.75
N ASP A 116 4.59 8.11 10.42
CA ASP A 116 6.01 7.84 10.63
C ASP A 116 6.66 8.91 11.57
N GLY A 117 5.83 9.49 12.47
CA GLY A 117 6.29 10.51 13.42
C GLY A 117 7.41 10.03 14.35
N ILE A 118 7.52 8.73 14.61
CA ILE A 118 8.63 8.16 15.38
C ILE A 118 9.95 8.26 14.62
N ALA A 119 9.98 8.03 13.30
CA ALA A 119 11.19 8.24 12.49
C ALA A 119 11.63 9.70 12.51
N VAL A 120 10.67 10.62 12.36
CA VAL A 120 10.95 12.07 12.46
C VAL A 120 11.54 12.39 13.82
N ALA A 121 10.96 11.86 14.91
CA ALA A 121 11.45 12.06 16.26
C ALA A 121 12.87 11.49 16.46
N TYR A 122 13.17 10.29 15.93
CA TYR A 122 14.53 9.74 15.96
C TYR A 122 15.52 10.65 15.22
N ALA A 123 15.17 11.10 14.02
CA ALA A 123 16.03 11.96 13.23
C ALA A 123 16.34 13.27 13.94
N LEU A 124 15.33 13.94 14.51
CA LEU A 124 15.52 15.18 15.26
C LEU A 124 16.33 14.95 16.54
N ALA A 125 16.08 13.83 17.27
CA ALA A 125 16.85 13.49 18.47
C ALA A 125 18.33 13.20 18.16
N VAL A 126 18.63 12.54 17.03
CA VAL A 126 20.02 12.35 16.56
C VAL A 126 20.70 13.69 16.25
N LEU A 127 20.00 14.58 15.53
CA LEU A 127 20.54 15.89 15.12
C LEU A 127 20.77 16.85 16.31
N ASP A 128 19.97 16.73 17.38
CA ASP A 128 20.14 17.52 18.60
C ASP A 128 21.24 16.99 19.52
N ALA A 129 21.50 15.67 19.49
CA ALA A 129 22.46 15.03 20.36
C ALA A 129 23.90 15.54 20.12
N LYS A 130 24.69 15.61 21.21
CA LYS A 130 26.10 16.02 21.14
C LYS A 130 27.07 14.86 21.36
N ASP A 131 26.53 13.71 21.73
CA ASP A 131 27.26 12.52 22.19
C ASP A 131 26.99 11.27 21.34
N ILE A 132 26.15 11.37 20.30
CA ILE A 132 25.92 10.29 19.36
C ILE A 132 26.93 10.38 18.22
N PRO A 133 27.86 9.41 18.09
CA PRO A 133 28.80 9.40 16.99
C PRO A 133 28.11 9.03 15.68
N HIS A 134 28.39 9.75 14.59
CA HIS A 134 27.81 9.47 13.27
C HIS A 134 28.69 10.00 12.13
N PRO A 135 28.63 9.42 10.91
CA PRO A 135 29.22 10.00 9.70
C PRO A 135 28.45 11.28 9.29
N ALA A 136 28.81 11.88 8.18
CA ALA A 136 27.98 12.94 7.62
C ALA A 136 26.55 12.42 7.41
N LEU A 137 25.55 13.14 7.94
CA LEU A 137 24.13 12.77 7.85
C LEU A 137 23.38 13.68 6.90
N GLU A 138 22.50 13.05 6.14
CA GLU A 138 21.50 13.70 5.30
C GLU A 138 20.13 13.17 5.75
N VAL A 139 19.31 14.02 6.39
CA VAL A 139 17.97 13.64 6.86
C VAL A 139 16.98 14.08 5.81
N VAL A 140 16.28 13.13 5.22
CA VAL A 140 15.25 13.32 4.19
C VAL A 140 13.90 13.08 4.83
N LEU A 141 13.07 14.13 4.92
CA LEU A 141 11.71 14.07 5.45
C LEU A 141 10.74 14.42 4.32
N THR A 142 9.93 13.47 3.93
CA THR A 142 9.01 13.58 2.79
C THR A 142 7.59 13.91 3.25
N VAL A 143 6.75 14.35 2.32
CA VAL A 143 5.32 14.64 2.54
C VAL A 143 4.45 13.77 1.64
N CYS A 144 3.19 13.60 1.99
CA CYS A 144 2.20 12.87 1.16
C CYS A 144 2.67 11.45 0.78
N GLU A 145 3.31 10.73 1.71
CA GLU A 145 3.67 9.32 1.54
C GLU A 145 2.41 8.48 1.42
N GLU A 146 1.49 8.60 2.37
CA GLU A 146 0.28 7.83 2.60
C GLU A 146 -0.76 7.93 1.47
N VAL A 147 -0.63 8.95 0.66
CA VAL A 147 -1.50 9.19 -0.51
C VAL A 147 -0.82 8.89 -1.84
N GLY A 148 0.25 8.09 -1.81
CA GLY A 148 0.89 7.53 -2.99
C GLY A 148 2.30 7.97 -3.26
N LEU A 149 3.13 8.19 -2.22
CA LEU A 149 4.56 8.50 -2.33
C LEU A 149 4.83 9.80 -3.11
N LEU A 150 3.92 10.79 -3.00
CA LEU A 150 3.94 11.97 -3.87
C LEU A 150 5.15 12.87 -3.60
N GLY A 151 5.49 13.07 -2.32
CA GLY A 151 6.61 13.90 -1.91
C GLY A 151 7.94 13.36 -2.42
N ALA A 152 8.26 12.10 -2.16
CA ALA A 152 9.46 11.45 -2.66
C ALA A 152 9.50 11.42 -4.19
N SER A 153 8.33 11.22 -4.84
CA SER A 153 8.23 11.24 -6.30
C SER A 153 8.58 12.60 -6.90
N ALA A 154 8.23 13.69 -6.25
CA ALA A 154 8.49 15.05 -6.70
C ALA A 154 9.88 15.58 -6.30
N MET A 155 10.42 15.11 -5.17
CA MET A 155 11.67 15.61 -4.59
C MET A 155 12.85 15.41 -5.54
N ASP A 156 13.71 16.46 -5.65
CA ASP A 156 15.02 16.38 -6.28
C ASP A 156 16.07 15.90 -5.27
N PHE A 157 16.74 14.80 -5.59
CA PHE A 157 17.80 14.20 -4.77
C PHE A 157 19.20 14.45 -5.33
N SER A 158 19.37 15.31 -6.32
CA SER A 158 20.65 15.54 -6.99
C SER A 158 21.74 16.11 -6.09
N ASP A 159 21.38 16.70 -4.97
CA ASP A 159 22.28 17.27 -3.96
C ASP A 159 22.62 16.30 -2.81
N LEU A 160 22.10 15.06 -2.83
CA LEU A 160 22.48 14.02 -1.87
C LEU A 160 23.81 13.39 -2.24
N GLU A 161 24.72 13.32 -1.25
CA GLU A 161 26.04 12.71 -1.37
C GLU A 161 26.08 11.28 -0.84
N GLY A 162 25.26 10.97 0.18
CA GLY A 162 25.13 9.65 0.78
C GLY A 162 24.66 8.59 -0.22
N ARG A 163 25.13 7.36 -0.03
CA ARG A 163 24.69 6.18 -0.80
C ARG A 163 24.30 5.01 0.10
N ILE A 164 24.16 5.29 1.38
CA ILE A 164 23.68 4.37 2.42
C ILE A 164 22.44 5.00 3.03
N LEU A 165 21.28 4.32 2.93
CA LEU A 165 20.00 4.86 3.39
C LEU A 165 19.37 3.95 4.42
N VAL A 166 19.06 4.52 5.57
CA VAL A 166 18.22 3.94 6.61
C VAL A 166 16.87 4.65 6.58
N ASN A 167 15.84 3.93 6.17
CA ASN A 167 14.45 4.33 6.30
C ASN A 167 13.90 3.75 7.61
N ILE A 168 13.05 4.49 8.31
CA ILE A 168 12.53 4.07 9.62
C ILE A 168 10.99 4.00 9.55
N ASP A 169 10.49 3.43 8.50
CA ASP A 169 9.09 3.33 8.12
C ASP A 169 8.65 1.84 8.06
N SER A 170 9.07 1.08 9.08
CA SER A 170 8.65 -0.31 9.31
C SER A 170 8.06 -0.42 10.70
N GLU A 171 7.06 -1.28 10.86
CA GLU A 171 6.16 -1.32 12.01
C GLU A 171 6.45 -2.50 12.96
N GLU A 172 7.51 -3.29 12.71
CA GLU A 172 7.81 -4.49 13.47
C GLU A 172 9.30 -4.55 13.84
N GLU A 173 9.59 -4.55 15.14
CA GLU A 173 10.95 -4.68 15.67
C GLU A 173 11.55 -6.05 15.33
N GLY A 174 12.84 -6.06 14.97
CA GLY A 174 13.53 -7.29 14.61
C GLY A 174 13.31 -7.74 13.18
N VAL A 175 12.54 -6.96 12.40
CA VAL A 175 12.32 -7.16 10.98
C VAL A 175 13.07 -6.10 10.19
N LEU A 176 13.92 -6.53 9.25
CA LEU A 176 14.62 -5.65 8.32
C LEU A 176 14.02 -5.82 6.93
N THR A 177 13.37 -4.79 6.43
CA THR A 177 12.85 -4.75 5.06
C THR A 177 13.97 -4.38 4.12
N ALA A 178 14.22 -5.21 3.11
CA ALA A 178 15.32 -5.09 2.15
C ALA A 178 14.83 -5.07 0.68
N GLY A 179 13.57 -4.76 0.46
CA GLY A 179 12.97 -4.67 -0.87
C GLY A 179 11.47 -4.41 -0.81
N CYS A 180 10.94 -3.80 -1.85
CA CYS A 180 9.49 -3.60 -1.97
C CYS A 180 9.02 -3.68 -3.43
N ALA A 181 7.72 -3.93 -3.63
CA ALA A 181 7.14 -3.95 -4.97
C ALA A 181 6.93 -2.53 -5.48
N GLY A 182 7.25 -2.32 -6.76
CA GLY A 182 6.71 -1.22 -7.53
C GLY A 182 5.27 -1.48 -7.92
N GLY A 183 4.57 -0.46 -8.35
CA GLY A 183 3.16 -0.56 -8.72
C GLY A 183 2.80 0.23 -9.96
N ARG A 184 1.62 -0.10 -10.52
CA ARG A 184 0.98 0.62 -11.62
C ARG A 184 -0.52 0.41 -11.57
N ARG A 185 -1.28 1.47 -11.81
CA ARG A 185 -2.72 1.41 -12.01
C ARG A 185 -3.05 1.26 -13.49
N VAL A 186 -4.08 0.47 -13.77
CA VAL A 186 -4.50 0.18 -15.15
C VAL A 186 -6.00 0.33 -15.25
N GLU A 187 -6.48 1.16 -16.17
CA GLU A 187 -7.88 1.27 -16.56
C GLU A 187 -8.08 0.68 -17.96
N CYS A 188 -8.90 -0.35 -18.05
CA CYS A 188 -9.30 -0.97 -19.32
C CYS A 188 -10.68 -0.46 -19.71
N HIS A 189 -10.78 0.21 -20.84
CA HIS A 189 -12.00 0.77 -21.41
C HIS A 189 -12.50 -0.12 -22.54
N LEU A 190 -13.61 -0.79 -22.36
CA LEU A 190 -14.24 -1.66 -23.36
C LEU A 190 -15.48 -0.98 -23.93
N PRO A 191 -15.50 -0.67 -25.23
CA PRO A 191 -16.69 -0.04 -25.85
C PRO A 191 -17.86 -1.01 -25.83
N ILE A 192 -19.05 -0.51 -25.50
CA ILE A 192 -20.28 -1.27 -25.45
C ILE A 192 -21.38 -0.59 -26.27
N ALA A 193 -22.22 -1.41 -26.89
CA ALA A 193 -23.44 -0.97 -27.58
C ALA A 193 -24.67 -1.56 -26.88
N ARG A 194 -25.77 -0.83 -26.91
CA ARG A 194 -27.01 -1.24 -26.27
C ARG A 194 -28.12 -1.35 -27.29
N VAL A 195 -29.01 -2.34 -27.07
CA VAL A 195 -30.17 -2.61 -27.87
C VAL A 195 -31.37 -2.89 -26.97
N PRO A 196 -32.62 -2.69 -27.44
CA PRO A 196 -33.80 -3.15 -26.72
C PRO A 196 -33.80 -4.68 -26.62
N VAL A 197 -33.89 -5.22 -25.41
CA VAL A 197 -34.04 -6.66 -25.14
C VAL A 197 -35.22 -6.85 -24.23
N THR A 198 -36.16 -7.74 -24.62
CA THR A 198 -37.32 -8.09 -23.79
C THR A 198 -37.04 -9.38 -23.05
N GLY A 199 -37.32 -9.39 -21.76
CA GLY A 199 -37.09 -10.56 -20.90
C GLY A 199 -37.29 -10.24 -19.43
N THR A 200 -36.83 -11.15 -18.59
CA THR A 200 -36.80 -10.99 -17.13
C THR A 200 -35.43 -10.43 -16.72
N ALA A 201 -35.39 -9.30 -16.03
CA ALA A 201 -34.17 -8.80 -15.43
C ALA A 201 -33.86 -9.57 -14.15
N VAL A 202 -32.65 -10.13 -14.08
CA VAL A 202 -32.15 -10.91 -12.94
C VAL A 202 -30.81 -10.34 -12.50
N LYS A 203 -30.72 -9.93 -11.24
CA LYS A 203 -29.48 -9.53 -10.61
C LYS A 203 -28.80 -10.75 -10.02
N ALA A 204 -27.52 -10.93 -10.34
CA ALA A 204 -26.65 -11.94 -9.76
C ALA A 204 -25.59 -11.24 -8.91
N ASP A 205 -25.62 -11.48 -7.60
CA ASP A 205 -24.68 -10.95 -6.62
C ASP A 205 -23.71 -12.07 -6.19
N VAL A 206 -22.42 -11.86 -6.36
CA VAL A 206 -21.36 -12.67 -5.76
C VAL A 206 -20.96 -11.96 -4.47
N ILE A 207 -21.21 -12.59 -3.34
CA ILE A 207 -21.05 -12.00 -2.00
C ILE A 207 -20.45 -13.00 -1.01
N GLY A 208 -20.16 -12.54 0.20
CA GLY A 208 -19.66 -13.37 1.29
C GLY A 208 -18.14 -13.62 1.25
N LEU A 209 -17.40 -12.90 0.40
CA LEU A 209 -15.95 -12.96 0.36
C LEU A 209 -15.32 -12.10 1.47
N VAL A 210 -14.13 -12.49 1.91
CA VAL A 210 -13.38 -11.78 2.96
C VAL A 210 -12.76 -10.49 2.40
N GLY A 211 -12.25 -10.52 1.16
CA GLY A 211 -11.53 -9.39 0.57
C GLY A 211 -10.16 -9.18 1.22
N GLY A 212 -9.65 -7.94 1.21
CA GLY A 212 -8.38 -7.56 1.84
C GLY A 212 -7.49 -6.67 0.98
N HIS A 213 -6.31 -6.32 1.49
CA HIS A 213 -5.36 -5.49 0.78
C HIS A 213 -4.68 -6.27 -0.36
N SER A 214 -4.66 -5.71 -1.58
CA SER A 214 -4.13 -6.39 -2.77
C SER A 214 -2.59 -6.53 -2.80
N GLY A 215 -1.89 -5.91 -1.88
CA GLY A 215 -0.46 -6.10 -1.67
C GLY A 215 -0.20 -7.15 -0.60
N THR A 216 -0.36 -6.78 0.65
CA THR A 216 0.03 -7.59 1.81
C THR A 216 -0.81 -8.85 2.03
N GLU A 217 -1.98 -8.98 1.39
CA GLU A 217 -2.88 -10.13 1.59
C GLU A 217 -3.18 -10.93 0.32
N ILE A 218 -2.62 -10.55 -0.84
CA ILE A 218 -2.90 -11.23 -2.12
C ILE A 218 -2.47 -12.71 -2.11
N HIS A 219 -1.46 -13.06 -1.30
CA HIS A 219 -0.97 -14.42 -1.14
C HIS A 219 -1.93 -15.35 -0.38
N LYS A 220 -2.95 -14.80 0.29
CA LYS A 220 -3.89 -15.60 1.12
C LYS A 220 -4.87 -16.45 0.30
N GLY A 221 -4.81 -16.40 -1.05
CA GLY A 221 -5.60 -17.24 -1.94
C GLY A 221 -7.11 -16.93 -1.93
N ARG A 222 -7.51 -15.72 -1.49
CA ARG A 222 -8.90 -15.27 -1.52
C ARG A 222 -9.39 -15.06 -2.93
N ALA A 223 -10.67 -15.34 -3.17
CA ALA A 223 -11.30 -15.13 -4.45
C ALA A 223 -11.50 -13.63 -4.76
N ASN A 224 -11.66 -13.33 -6.05
CA ASN A 224 -12.02 -12.00 -6.54
C ASN A 224 -13.47 -12.03 -7.04
N ALA A 225 -14.37 -11.33 -6.36
CA ALA A 225 -15.78 -11.36 -6.67
C ALA A 225 -16.10 -10.94 -8.12
N ILE A 226 -15.35 -9.97 -8.67
CA ILE A 226 -15.55 -9.50 -10.06
C ILE A 226 -15.13 -10.58 -11.06
N ALA A 227 -14.00 -11.23 -10.87
CA ALA A 227 -13.53 -12.30 -11.74
C ALA A 227 -14.49 -13.49 -11.73
N LEU A 228 -15.12 -13.77 -10.60
CA LEU A 228 -16.14 -14.83 -10.49
C LEU A 228 -17.39 -14.56 -11.31
N LEU A 229 -17.75 -13.30 -11.60
CA LEU A 229 -18.83 -12.99 -12.56
C LEU A 229 -18.49 -13.50 -13.96
N GLY A 230 -17.22 -13.46 -14.37
CA GLY A 230 -16.79 -14.06 -15.66
C GLY A 230 -17.05 -15.56 -15.72
N ARG A 231 -16.79 -16.28 -14.62
CA ARG A 231 -17.12 -17.70 -14.49
C ARG A 231 -18.64 -17.93 -14.54
N TRP A 232 -19.38 -17.15 -13.80
CA TRP A 232 -20.86 -17.21 -13.80
C TRP A 232 -21.44 -17.07 -15.20
N LEU A 233 -21.05 -16.05 -15.95
CA LEU A 233 -21.49 -15.82 -17.32
C LEU A 233 -21.09 -16.97 -18.26
N THR A 234 -19.92 -17.59 -18.04
CA THR A 234 -19.47 -18.73 -18.81
C THR A 234 -20.32 -19.96 -18.55
N LEU A 235 -20.65 -20.26 -17.29
CA LEU A 235 -21.53 -21.37 -16.93
C LEU A 235 -22.95 -21.17 -17.50
N LEU A 236 -23.49 -19.96 -17.52
CA LEU A 236 -24.76 -19.69 -18.21
C LEU A 236 -24.69 -20.06 -19.71
N THR A 237 -23.61 -19.63 -20.38
CA THR A 237 -23.40 -19.94 -21.81
C THR A 237 -23.29 -21.44 -22.05
N GLU A 238 -22.54 -22.18 -21.22
CA GLU A 238 -22.35 -23.64 -21.32
C GLU A 238 -23.64 -24.42 -21.07
N ASN A 239 -24.57 -23.88 -20.26
CA ASN A 239 -25.88 -24.45 -20.00
C ASN A 239 -26.96 -23.96 -20.98
N GLY A 240 -26.57 -23.34 -22.10
CA GLY A 240 -27.48 -22.93 -23.17
C GLY A 240 -28.44 -21.80 -22.78
N VAL A 241 -28.08 -20.95 -21.81
CA VAL A 241 -28.87 -19.81 -21.38
C VAL A 241 -28.54 -18.61 -22.24
N ASP A 242 -29.54 -18.06 -22.92
CA ASP A 242 -29.44 -16.77 -23.60
C ASP A 242 -29.59 -15.62 -22.59
N TYR A 243 -28.70 -14.66 -22.65
CA TYR A 243 -28.71 -13.48 -21.79
C TYR A 243 -28.09 -12.25 -22.46
N ALA A 244 -28.47 -11.08 -22.01
CA ALA A 244 -27.84 -9.80 -22.32
C ALA A 244 -27.46 -9.08 -21.03
N ALA A 245 -26.24 -8.54 -20.92
CA ALA A 245 -25.83 -7.80 -19.73
C ALA A 245 -26.53 -6.41 -19.71
N LEU A 246 -27.06 -6.04 -18.54
CA LEU A 246 -27.76 -4.77 -18.34
C LEU A 246 -26.96 -3.80 -17.49
N ALA A 247 -26.37 -4.26 -16.39
CA ALA A 247 -25.56 -3.49 -15.47
C ALA A 247 -24.44 -4.35 -14.86
N LEU A 248 -23.33 -3.72 -14.50
CA LEU A 248 -22.18 -4.31 -13.82
C LEU A 248 -21.68 -3.34 -12.74
N SER A 249 -21.41 -3.86 -11.56
CA SER A 249 -20.81 -3.12 -10.46
C SER A 249 -20.01 -4.07 -9.58
N GLY A 250 -18.80 -3.69 -9.18
CA GLY A 250 -18.00 -4.48 -8.25
C GLY A 250 -16.78 -3.72 -7.75
N GLY A 251 -16.47 -3.93 -6.48
CA GLY A 251 -15.33 -3.30 -5.81
C GLY A 251 -15.45 -1.80 -5.62
N ALA A 252 -14.51 -1.22 -4.89
CA ALA A 252 -14.49 0.21 -4.56
C ALA A 252 -13.15 0.90 -4.85
N LYS A 253 -12.03 0.16 -4.69
CA LYS A 253 -10.66 0.68 -4.89
C LYS A 253 -9.80 -0.38 -5.58
N GLU A 254 -8.86 0.04 -6.43
CA GLU A 254 -7.99 -0.86 -7.18
C GLU A 254 -7.08 -1.70 -6.28
N ASN A 255 -6.68 -1.15 -5.12
CA ASN A 255 -5.80 -1.82 -4.16
C ASN A 255 -6.53 -2.70 -3.13
N VAL A 256 -7.84 -2.93 -3.30
CA VAL A 256 -8.65 -3.81 -2.44
C VAL A 256 -9.12 -5.02 -3.24
N ILE A 257 -8.97 -6.22 -2.69
CA ILE A 257 -9.54 -7.45 -3.25
C ILE A 257 -11.06 -7.37 -3.08
N PRO A 258 -11.86 -7.37 -4.18
CA PRO A 258 -13.30 -7.17 -4.09
C PRO A 258 -13.98 -8.31 -3.35
N LYS A 259 -14.69 -7.99 -2.26
CA LYS A 259 -15.47 -8.94 -1.47
C LYS A 259 -16.89 -9.16 -1.98
N GLU A 260 -17.33 -8.31 -2.90
CA GLU A 260 -18.65 -8.37 -3.51
C GLU A 260 -18.65 -7.78 -4.91
N SER A 261 -19.53 -8.29 -5.77
CA SER A 261 -19.79 -7.76 -7.10
C SER A 261 -21.19 -8.16 -7.57
N SER A 262 -21.76 -7.41 -8.50
CA SER A 262 -23.05 -7.71 -9.06
C SER A 262 -23.11 -7.51 -10.57
N ILE A 263 -23.88 -8.35 -11.25
CA ILE A 263 -24.25 -8.17 -12.63
C ILE A 263 -25.76 -8.35 -12.78
N THR A 264 -26.40 -7.43 -13.50
CA THR A 264 -27.81 -7.61 -13.88
C THR A 264 -27.87 -8.09 -15.32
N LEU A 265 -28.61 -9.14 -15.57
CA LEU A 265 -28.82 -9.75 -16.88
C LEU A 265 -30.29 -9.66 -17.28
N VAL A 266 -30.56 -9.50 -18.57
CA VAL A 266 -31.90 -9.72 -19.14
C VAL A 266 -31.92 -11.12 -19.73
N LEU A 267 -32.81 -11.97 -19.23
CA LEU A 267 -33.02 -13.35 -19.68
C LEU A 267 -34.30 -13.41 -20.52
N PRO A 268 -34.23 -13.59 -21.85
CA PRO A 268 -35.42 -13.64 -22.71
C PRO A 268 -36.40 -14.75 -22.35
N ALA A 269 -35.90 -15.91 -21.94
CA ALA A 269 -36.70 -17.05 -21.50
C ALA A 269 -37.01 -17.07 -19.98
N GLY A 270 -36.58 -16.02 -19.25
CA GLY A 270 -36.67 -15.98 -17.77
C GLY A 270 -35.69 -16.95 -17.08
N ILE A 271 -35.96 -17.26 -15.82
CA ILE A 271 -35.17 -18.23 -15.05
C ILE A 271 -35.55 -19.64 -15.48
N THR A 272 -34.67 -20.30 -16.21
CA THR A 272 -34.85 -21.66 -16.74
C THR A 272 -34.08 -22.68 -15.89
N GLU A 273 -34.26 -23.97 -16.17
CA GLU A 273 -33.48 -25.08 -15.58
C GLU A 273 -31.96 -24.89 -15.84
N GLY A 274 -31.59 -24.34 -17.01
CA GLY A 274 -30.17 -23.99 -17.31
C GLY A 274 -29.59 -22.98 -16.35
N VAL A 275 -30.37 -21.98 -15.89
CA VAL A 275 -29.93 -21.00 -14.88
C VAL A 275 -29.73 -21.70 -13.53
N HIS A 276 -30.62 -22.57 -13.11
CA HIS A 276 -30.48 -23.31 -11.85
C HIS A 276 -29.30 -24.26 -11.87
N THR A 277 -29.08 -24.96 -12.99
CA THR A 277 -27.93 -25.84 -13.18
C THR A 277 -26.62 -25.06 -13.13
N ALA A 278 -26.52 -23.92 -13.84
CA ALA A 278 -25.36 -23.05 -13.80
C ALA A 278 -25.07 -22.52 -12.37
N ALA A 279 -26.12 -22.14 -11.63
CA ALA A 279 -25.97 -21.66 -10.25
C ALA A 279 -25.47 -22.77 -9.30
N ALA A 280 -25.99 -23.98 -9.44
CA ALA A 280 -25.51 -25.13 -8.65
C ALA A 280 -24.06 -25.49 -8.97
N GLN A 281 -23.68 -25.47 -10.25
CA GLN A 281 -22.29 -25.69 -10.68
C GLN A 281 -21.36 -24.62 -10.14
N PHE A 282 -21.76 -23.34 -10.23
CA PHE A 282 -20.99 -22.22 -9.69
C PHE A 282 -20.75 -22.40 -8.19
N ALA A 283 -21.80 -22.63 -7.41
CA ALA A 283 -21.70 -22.81 -5.97
C ALA A 283 -20.75 -23.96 -5.59
N ALA A 284 -20.86 -25.11 -6.26
CA ALA A 284 -20.00 -26.25 -5.99
C ALA A 284 -18.53 -25.96 -6.33
N GLN A 285 -18.26 -25.31 -7.47
CA GLN A 285 -16.92 -24.97 -7.90
C GLN A 285 -16.24 -23.95 -6.96
N VAL A 286 -16.92 -22.84 -6.66
CA VAL A 286 -16.32 -21.78 -5.80
C VAL A 286 -16.12 -22.26 -4.37
N GLN A 287 -17.03 -23.10 -3.85
CA GLN A 287 -16.84 -23.70 -2.53
C GLN A 287 -15.65 -24.67 -2.49
N ALA A 288 -15.45 -25.46 -3.55
CA ALA A 288 -14.32 -26.39 -3.63
C ALA A 288 -12.98 -25.66 -3.74
N GLU A 289 -12.92 -24.54 -4.47
CA GLU A 289 -11.70 -23.80 -4.74
C GLU A 289 -11.35 -22.80 -3.64
N TYR A 290 -12.35 -22.09 -3.09
CA TYR A 290 -12.15 -20.95 -2.19
C TYR A 290 -12.77 -21.11 -0.80
N GLY A 291 -13.52 -22.18 -0.53
CA GLY A 291 -14.27 -22.35 0.72
C GLY A 291 -13.44 -22.31 2.01
N THR A 292 -12.10 -22.51 1.92
CA THR A 292 -11.19 -22.35 3.05
C THR A 292 -10.88 -20.87 3.31
N ALA A 293 -10.61 -20.08 2.27
CA ALA A 293 -10.25 -18.67 2.38
C ALA A 293 -11.48 -17.74 2.47
N ASP A 294 -12.56 -18.14 1.81
CA ASP A 294 -13.83 -17.40 1.71
C ASP A 294 -15.02 -18.32 2.07
N PRO A 295 -15.19 -18.73 3.33
CA PRO A 295 -16.15 -19.77 3.72
C PRO A 295 -17.62 -19.40 3.50
N ALA A 296 -17.94 -18.10 3.43
CA ALA A 296 -19.30 -17.59 3.23
C ALA A 296 -19.62 -17.23 1.76
N ILE A 297 -18.70 -17.56 0.82
CA ILE A 297 -18.88 -17.23 -0.61
C ILE A 297 -20.17 -17.83 -1.16
N CYS A 298 -21.00 -17.00 -1.80
CA CYS A 298 -22.23 -17.44 -2.43
C CYS A 298 -22.63 -16.58 -3.63
N LEU A 299 -23.47 -17.16 -4.49
CA LEU A 299 -24.15 -16.47 -5.57
C LEU A 299 -25.62 -16.31 -5.19
N GLN A 300 -26.09 -15.08 -5.15
CA GLN A 300 -27.49 -14.75 -4.89
C GLN A 300 -28.14 -14.25 -6.17
N LEU A 301 -29.27 -14.84 -6.57
CA LEU A 301 -30.07 -14.41 -7.72
C LEU A 301 -31.32 -13.71 -7.25
N THR A 302 -31.61 -12.52 -7.80
CA THR A 302 -32.79 -11.71 -7.47
C THR A 302 -33.48 -11.28 -8.75
N GLU A 303 -34.70 -11.71 -8.96
CA GLU A 303 -35.55 -11.28 -10.08
C GLU A 303 -36.00 -9.84 -9.85
N GLN A 304 -35.82 -8.99 -10.86
CA GLN A 304 -36.14 -7.55 -10.81
C GLN A 304 -37.39 -7.19 -11.68
N GLY A 305 -38.03 -8.18 -12.26
CA GLY A 305 -39.22 -8.02 -13.07
C GLY A 305 -39.03 -8.23 -14.57
N CYS A 306 -40.12 -8.29 -15.32
CA CYS A 306 -40.14 -8.49 -16.77
C CYS A 306 -40.42 -7.19 -17.51
N GLY A 307 -39.78 -7.00 -18.67
CA GLY A 307 -39.96 -5.80 -19.49
C GLY A 307 -39.04 -5.73 -20.68
N ALA A 308 -39.03 -4.59 -21.33
CA ALA A 308 -38.05 -4.21 -22.36
C ALA A 308 -37.00 -3.34 -21.73
N PHE A 309 -35.75 -3.72 -21.88
CA PHE A 309 -34.59 -3.06 -21.27
C PHE A 309 -33.58 -2.66 -22.32
N SER A 310 -32.87 -1.54 -22.13
CA SER A 310 -31.71 -1.16 -22.93
C SER A 310 -30.46 -1.93 -22.43
N ALA A 311 -30.33 -3.18 -22.87
CA ALA A 311 -29.23 -4.07 -22.51
C ALA A 311 -28.10 -4.07 -23.54
N LEU A 312 -26.95 -4.65 -23.22
CA LEU A 312 -25.86 -4.81 -24.17
C LEU A 312 -26.31 -5.69 -25.35
N ASP A 313 -25.82 -5.37 -26.55
CA ASP A 313 -25.95 -6.27 -27.69
C ASP A 313 -25.12 -7.57 -27.48
N ALA A 314 -25.29 -8.52 -28.38
CA ALA A 314 -24.65 -9.82 -28.27
C ALA A 314 -23.10 -9.73 -28.24
N ASP A 315 -22.53 -8.87 -29.10
CA ASP A 315 -21.07 -8.69 -29.18
C ASP A 315 -20.51 -8.05 -27.93
N SER A 316 -21.16 -6.99 -27.41
CA SER A 316 -20.75 -6.32 -26.17
C SER A 316 -20.93 -7.23 -24.96
N THR A 317 -22.01 -8.04 -24.87
CA THR A 317 -22.21 -9.03 -23.82
C THR A 317 -21.10 -10.10 -23.85
N GLN A 318 -20.74 -10.62 -25.02
CA GLN A 318 -19.65 -11.59 -25.17
C GLN A 318 -18.28 -10.99 -24.90
N ARG A 319 -18.06 -9.73 -25.28
CA ARG A 319 -16.83 -8.98 -24.97
C ARG A 319 -16.67 -8.85 -23.46
N LEU A 320 -17.70 -8.41 -22.77
CA LEU A 320 -17.69 -8.27 -21.30
C LEU A 320 -17.44 -9.62 -20.62
N ARG A 321 -18.12 -10.70 -21.01
CA ARG A 321 -17.88 -12.05 -20.49
C ARG A 321 -16.42 -12.46 -20.67
N LYS A 322 -15.86 -12.29 -21.87
CA LYS A 322 -14.47 -12.66 -22.17
C LYS A 322 -13.48 -11.81 -21.36
N ALA A 323 -13.75 -10.51 -21.19
CA ALA A 323 -12.91 -9.65 -20.38
C ALA A 323 -12.87 -10.14 -18.92
N LEU A 324 -14.03 -10.36 -18.29
CA LEU A 324 -14.11 -10.83 -16.90
C LEU A 324 -13.51 -12.23 -16.70
N LEU A 325 -13.52 -13.08 -17.74
CA LEU A 325 -12.95 -14.44 -17.67
C LEU A 325 -11.46 -14.49 -17.93
N LEU A 326 -10.94 -13.71 -18.90
CA LEU A 326 -9.58 -13.87 -19.41
C LEU A 326 -8.59 -12.89 -18.78
N MET A 327 -9.03 -11.76 -18.24
CA MET A 327 -8.14 -10.83 -17.56
C MET A 327 -7.45 -11.52 -16.39
N PRO A 328 -6.12 -11.47 -16.31
CA PRO A 328 -5.40 -12.07 -15.20
C PRO A 328 -5.74 -11.34 -13.89
N TRP A 329 -5.66 -12.07 -12.78
CA TRP A 329 -5.79 -11.54 -11.42
C TRP A 329 -5.07 -12.47 -10.42
N GLY A 330 -4.83 -11.98 -9.20
CA GLY A 330 -4.14 -12.73 -8.17
C GLY A 330 -2.61 -12.77 -8.35
N VAL A 331 -1.97 -13.70 -7.67
CA VAL A 331 -0.53 -13.93 -7.74
C VAL A 331 -0.14 -14.46 -9.12
N GLN A 332 0.84 -13.81 -9.75
CA GLN A 332 1.38 -14.21 -11.06
C GLN A 332 2.74 -14.91 -10.93
N ALA A 333 3.55 -14.50 -9.94
CA ALA A 333 4.82 -15.13 -9.64
C ALA A 333 5.16 -14.98 -8.14
N MET A 334 5.88 -15.96 -7.61
CA MET A 334 6.52 -15.93 -6.30
C MET A 334 7.99 -15.59 -6.45
N SER A 335 8.57 -14.91 -5.47
CA SER A 335 10.00 -14.58 -5.47
C SER A 335 10.85 -15.85 -5.41
N MET A 336 11.93 -15.86 -6.20
CA MET A 336 12.93 -16.93 -6.16
C MET A 336 14.05 -16.63 -5.15
N ASP A 337 14.18 -15.38 -4.72
CA ASP A 337 15.22 -14.92 -3.80
C ASP A 337 14.73 -14.87 -2.34
N VAL A 338 13.43 -14.55 -2.13
CA VAL A 338 12.84 -14.43 -0.79
C VAL A 338 11.68 -15.45 -0.65
N PRO A 339 11.85 -16.52 0.12
CA PRO A 339 10.82 -17.54 0.29
C PRO A 339 9.51 -16.97 0.84
N GLY A 340 8.38 -17.34 0.23
CA GLY A 340 7.05 -16.91 0.67
C GLY A 340 6.61 -15.53 0.17
N LEU A 341 7.52 -14.72 -0.38
CA LEU A 341 7.19 -13.42 -0.94
C LEU A 341 6.51 -13.55 -2.31
N VAL A 342 5.42 -12.82 -2.50
CA VAL A 342 4.86 -12.58 -3.84
C VAL A 342 5.78 -11.63 -4.60
N GLU A 343 6.26 -12.05 -5.77
CA GLU A 343 7.06 -11.20 -6.67
C GLU A 343 6.16 -10.29 -7.51
N THR A 344 5.16 -10.90 -8.17
CA THR A 344 4.31 -10.21 -9.16
C THR A 344 2.86 -10.58 -8.93
N SER A 345 1.97 -9.61 -8.89
CA SER A 345 0.53 -9.80 -8.78
C SER A 345 -0.27 -8.76 -9.56
N LEU A 346 -1.54 -9.07 -9.77
CA LEU A 346 -2.52 -8.17 -10.36
C LEU A 346 -3.83 -8.31 -9.60
N ASN A 347 -4.43 -7.21 -9.19
CA ASN A 347 -5.76 -7.19 -8.59
C ASN A 347 -6.76 -6.49 -9.52
N LEU A 348 -7.83 -7.17 -9.90
CA LEU A 348 -9.02 -6.55 -10.51
C LEU A 348 -9.85 -5.95 -9.39
N GLY A 349 -9.64 -4.68 -9.09
CA GLY A 349 -10.21 -4.03 -7.90
C GLY A 349 -11.57 -3.37 -8.13
N VAL A 350 -11.86 -2.92 -9.37
CA VAL A 350 -13.13 -2.23 -9.70
C VAL A 350 -13.62 -2.67 -11.07
N ALA A 351 -14.92 -2.88 -11.17
CA ALA A 351 -15.61 -3.08 -12.44
C ALA A 351 -16.94 -2.30 -12.45
N GLU A 352 -17.15 -1.52 -13.49
CA GLU A 352 -18.37 -0.73 -13.66
C GLU A 352 -18.77 -0.63 -15.13
N MET A 353 -20.01 -0.23 -15.36
CA MET A 353 -20.56 -0.05 -16.70
C MET A 353 -21.25 1.31 -16.79
N SER A 354 -20.84 2.13 -17.75
CA SER A 354 -21.48 3.39 -18.13
C SER A 354 -22.46 3.20 -19.30
N GLY A 355 -22.91 4.31 -19.91
CA GLY A 355 -23.76 4.26 -21.11
C GLY A 355 -23.05 3.67 -22.33
N THR A 356 -21.77 3.90 -22.50
CA THR A 356 -20.97 3.60 -23.71
C THR A 356 -19.76 2.70 -23.47
N GLU A 357 -19.37 2.48 -22.22
CA GLU A 357 -18.16 1.72 -21.85
C GLU A 357 -18.40 0.82 -20.65
N ALA A 358 -17.71 -0.34 -20.64
CA ALA A 358 -17.41 -1.08 -19.44
C ALA A 358 -15.97 -0.79 -19.05
N ILE A 359 -15.73 -0.47 -17.78
CA ILE A 359 -14.42 -0.09 -17.26
C ILE A 359 -14.00 -1.13 -16.22
N LEU A 360 -12.78 -1.65 -16.39
CA LEU A 360 -12.14 -2.54 -15.43
C LEU A 360 -10.85 -1.87 -14.93
N ARG A 361 -10.72 -1.71 -13.59
CA ARG A 361 -9.54 -1.09 -13.00
C ARG A 361 -8.72 -2.09 -12.21
N PHE A 362 -7.42 -2.02 -12.42
CA PHE A 362 -6.46 -2.96 -11.83
C PHE A 362 -5.35 -2.23 -11.08
N ALA A 363 -4.81 -2.93 -10.07
CA ALA A 363 -3.52 -2.61 -9.46
C ALA A 363 -2.52 -3.73 -9.78
N ILE A 364 -1.47 -3.40 -10.52
CA ILE A 364 -0.31 -4.27 -10.77
C ILE A 364 0.75 -3.97 -9.70
N ARG A 365 1.38 -5.01 -9.17
CA ARG A 365 2.53 -4.92 -8.29
C ARG A 365 3.61 -5.91 -8.70
N SER A 366 4.87 -5.49 -8.68
CA SER A 366 6.00 -6.39 -8.90
C SER A 366 7.27 -5.81 -8.29
N SER A 367 8.06 -6.66 -7.63
CA SER A 367 9.43 -6.33 -7.20
C SER A 367 10.45 -6.42 -8.34
N VAL A 368 10.04 -6.92 -9.52
CA VAL A 368 10.86 -7.04 -10.73
C VAL A 368 10.31 -6.12 -11.82
N PRO A 369 11.01 -5.02 -12.20
CA PRO A 369 10.50 -4.04 -13.15
C PRO A 369 10.06 -4.63 -14.50
N SER A 370 10.84 -5.56 -15.07
CA SER A 370 10.51 -6.20 -16.34
C SER A 370 9.26 -7.09 -16.26
N ALA A 371 8.98 -7.70 -15.11
CA ALA A 371 7.76 -8.48 -14.88
C ALA A 371 6.53 -7.57 -14.76
N LYS A 372 6.66 -6.39 -14.12
CA LYS A 372 5.63 -5.36 -14.10
C LYS A 372 5.25 -4.92 -15.52
N GLU A 373 6.25 -4.62 -16.34
CA GLU A 373 6.02 -4.23 -17.75
C GLU A 373 5.36 -5.35 -18.56
N LEU A 374 5.86 -6.60 -18.45
CA LEU A 374 5.27 -7.73 -19.14
C LEU A 374 3.81 -7.95 -18.77
N LEU A 375 3.46 -7.84 -17.49
CA LEU A 375 2.08 -7.99 -17.03
C LEU A 375 1.20 -6.83 -17.53
N SER A 376 1.72 -5.61 -17.55
CA SER A 376 1.06 -4.44 -18.14
C SER A 376 0.77 -4.67 -19.64
N CYS A 377 1.76 -5.16 -20.39
CA CYS A 377 1.59 -5.50 -21.82
C CYS A 377 0.56 -6.61 -22.03
N LYS A 378 0.48 -7.62 -21.16
CA LYS A 378 -0.56 -8.67 -21.25
C LYS A 378 -1.96 -8.11 -21.10
N VAL A 379 -2.18 -7.25 -20.10
CA VAL A 379 -3.48 -6.60 -19.86
C VAL A 379 -3.86 -5.70 -21.05
N GLN A 380 -2.91 -4.91 -21.54
CA GLN A 380 -3.11 -4.04 -22.70
C GLN A 380 -3.48 -4.88 -23.94
N SER A 381 -2.69 -5.91 -24.28
CA SER A 381 -2.94 -6.74 -25.45
C SER A 381 -4.30 -7.44 -25.39
N LEU A 382 -4.71 -7.95 -24.22
CA LEU A 382 -6.05 -8.54 -24.04
C LEU A 382 -7.15 -7.51 -24.24
N THR A 383 -6.98 -6.29 -23.72
CA THR A 383 -7.96 -5.22 -23.87
C THR A 383 -8.10 -4.82 -25.33
N GLU A 384 -6.98 -4.67 -26.06
CA GLU A 384 -6.95 -4.36 -27.49
C GLU A 384 -7.59 -5.45 -28.35
N LEU A 385 -7.32 -6.73 -28.05
CA LEU A 385 -7.96 -7.89 -28.69
C LEU A 385 -9.48 -7.90 -28.52
N LEU A 386 -9.97 -7.33 -27.41
CA LEU A 386 -11.39 -7.14 -27.12
C LEU A 386 -11.94 -5.83 -27.72
N GLY A 387 -11.14 -5.09 -28.49
CA GLY A 387 -11.53 -3.83 -29.14
C GLY A 387 -11.58 -2.63 -28.19
N GLY A 388 -10.94 -2.71 -27.05
CA GLY A 388 -10.83 -1.66 -26.04
C GLY A 388 -9.51 -0.88 -26.09
N SER A 389 -9.35 0.00 -25.11
CA SER A 389 -8.13 0.80 -24.91
C SER A 389 -7.73 0.78 -23.42
N VAL A 390 -6.47 1.07 -23.16
CA VAL A 390 -5.91 1.07 -21.79
C VAL A 390 -5.34 2.43 -21.45
N ARG A 391 -5.54 2.86 -20.20
CA ARG A 391 -4.85 3.99 -19.58
C ARG A 391 -4.01 3.47 -18.41
N PHE A 392 -2.73 3.86 -18.37
CA PHE A 392 -1.83 3.63 -17.25
C PHE A 392 -1.65 4.90 -16.44
N HIS A 393 -1.58 4.77 -15.10
CA HIS A 393 -1.30 5.87 -14.19
C HIS A 393 -0.75 5.34 -12.86
N GLY A 394 -0.31 6.26 -11.97
CA GLY A 394 0.18 5.90 -10.64
C GLY A 394 1.34 4.91 -10.69
N ASP A 395 2.26 5.09 -11.65
CA ASP A 395 3.44 4.23 -11.78
C ASP A 395 4.50 4.65 -10.77
N TYR A 396 5.03 3.67 -10.02
CA TYR A 396 6.16 3.87 -9.12
C TYR A 396 7.11 2.67 -9.19
N PRO A 397 8.43 2.91 -8.98
CA PRO A 397 9.45 1.89 -9.11
C PRO A 397 9.44 0.90 -7.94
N ALA A 398 10.03 -0.27 -8.17
CA ALA A 398 10.32 -1.24 -7.12
C ALA A 398 11.66 -0.90 -6.43
N TRP A 399 11.77 -1.24 -5.17
CA TRP A 399 13.05 -1.44 -4.50
C TRP A 399 13.42 -2.93 -4.65
N VAL A 400 14.31 -3.18 -5.62
CA VAL A 400 14.71 -4.54 -5.95
C VAL A 400 15.58 -5.11 -4.83
N TYR A 401 15.25 -6.31 -4.34
CA TYR A 401 16.07 -7.01 -3.34
C TYR A 401 17.49 -7.21 -3.86
N ALA A 402 18.47 -6.59 -3.22
CA ALA A 402 19.88 -6.77 -3.52
C ALA A 402 20.39 -8.06 -2.87
N ARG A 403 20.99 -8.98 -3.68
CA ARG A 403 21.59 -10.22 -3.14
C ARG A 403 22.77 -9.91 -2.22
N GLU A 404 23.54 -8.87 -2.53
CA GLU A 404 24.65 -8.36 -1.74
C GLU A 404 24.32 -6.93 -1.29
N SER A 405 24.43 -6.63 -0.01
CA SER A 405 24.22 -5.31 0.59
C SER A 405 25.09 -5.19 1.84
N ALA A 406 26.07 -4.29 1.78
CA ALA A 406 26.95 -4.03 2.91
C ALA A 406 26.18 -3.42 4.09
N LEU A 407 25.20 -2.57 3.81
CA LEU A 407 24.34 -1.99 4.83
C LEU A 407 23.50 -3.05 5.55
N ARG A 408 22.88 -3.98 4.82
CA ARG A 408 22.12 -5.07 5.42
C ARG A 408 22.98 -5.95 6.30
N ASP A 409 24.18 -6.32 5.82
CA ASP A 409 25.10 -7.16 6.58
C ASP A 409 25.56 -6.44 7.86
N ARG A 410 25.83 -5.14 7.80
CA ARG A 410 26.12 -4.26 8.95
C ARG A 410 24.92 -4.26 9.93
N CYS A 411 23.70 -4.02 9.46
CA CYS A 411 22.50 -4.02 10.29
C CYS A 411 22.28 -5.36 10.99
N VAL A 412 22.45 -6.48 10.27
CA VAL A 412 22.37 -7.82 10.86
C VAL A 412 23.42 -8.03 11.94
N ALA A 413 24.67 -7.66 11.69
CA ALA A 413 25.77 -7.81 12.66
C ALA A 413 25.55 -6.99 13.94
N VAL A 414 25.07 -5.74 13.79
CA VAL A 414 24.74 -4.86 14.92
C VAL A 414 23.59 -5.44 15.74
N TYR A 415 22.52 -5.91 15.07
CA TYR A 415 21.37 -6.49 15.73
C TYR A 415 21.76 -7.76 16.53
N GLU A 416 22.47 -8.68 15.88
CA GLU A 416 22.93 -9.93 16.52
C GLU A 416 23.86 -9.64 17.74
N ALA A 417 24.72 -8.62 17.63
CA ALA A 417 25.59 -8.22 18.74
C ALA A 417 24.82 -7.64 19.95
N GLN A 418 23.73 -6.90 19.69
CA GLN A 418 22.90 -6.29 20.76
C GLN A 418 21.91 -7.25 21.39
N TYR A 419 21.26 -8.11 20.59
CA TYR A 419 20.11 -8.88 21.02
C TYR A 419 20.37 -10.39 21.08
N GLY A 420 21.53 -10.86 20.57
CA GLY A 420 21.91 -12.28 20.61
C GLY A 420 21.20 -13.18 19.59
N GLU A 421 20.40 -12.59 18.71
CA GLU A 421 19.67 -13.28 17.62
C GLU A 421 19.73 -12.45 16.34
N LYS A 422 19.51 -13.10 15.19
CA LYS A 422 19.48 -12.42 13.91
C LYS A 422 18.10 -11.82 13.64
N PRO A 423 18.03 -10.63 13.05
CA PRO A 423 16.77 -10.07 12.60
C PRO A 423 16.23 -10.87 11.42
N GLN A 424 14.93 -10.81 11.21
CA GLN A 424 14.30 -11.38 10.03
C GLN A 424 14.50 -10.44 8.84
N ILE A 425 14.98 -10.98 7.70
CA ILE A 425 15.07 -10.21 6.44
C ILE A 425 13.82 -10.49 5.64
N VAL A 426 13.09 -9.43 5.27
CA VAL A 426 11.88 -9.49 4.48
C VAL A 426 11.94 -8.56 3.28
N ALA A 427 11.01 -8.74 2.37
CA ALA A 427 10.65 -7.75 1.37
C ALA A 427 9.11 -7.65 1.31
N LEU A 428 8.59 -6.47 1.02
CA LEU A 428 7.17 -6.19 1.03
C LEU A 428 6.56 -6.23 -0.37
N HIS A 429 5.38 -6.82 -0.49
CA HIS A 429 4.60 -6.73 -1.73
C HIS A 429 3.67 -5.50 -1.73
N ALA A 430 4.20 -4.39 -1.20
CA ALA A 430 3.60 -3.05 -1.16
C ALA A 430 4.66 -2.03 -1.60
N GLY A 431 4.30 -0.77 -1.79
CA GLY A 431 5.25 0.31 -2.06
C GLY A 431 5.86 0.85 -0.77
N LEU A 432 7.11 1.28 -0.84
CA LEU A 432 7.80 2.09 0.16
C LEU A 432 8.59 3.18 -0.57
N GLU A 433 8.89 4.27 0.11
CA GLU A 433 9.67 5.38 -0.47
C GLU A 433 11.09 4.96 -0.87
N CYS A 434 11.65 3.93 -0.23
CA CYS A 434 12.89 3.28 -0.66
C CYS A 434 12.87 2.88 -2.14
N GLY A 435 11.70 2.53 -2.70
CA GLY A 435 11.54 2.25 -4.13
C GLY A 435 11.79 3.50 -5.00
N ILE A 436 11.22 4.64 -4.60
CA ILE A 436 11.41 5.92 -5.29
C ILE A 436 12.86 6.37 -5.19
N LEU A 437 13.43 6.36 -3.96
CA LEU A 437 14.79 6.83 -3.72
C LEU A 437 15.81 5.96 -4.45
N SER A 438 15.70 4.63 -4.39
CA SER A 438 16.61 3.72 -5.11
C SER A 438 16.47 3.82 -6.64
N GLY A 439 15.30 4.20 -7.13
CA GLY A 439 15.08 4.47 -8.56
C GLY A 439 15.68 5.79 -9.04
N LYS A 440 15.84 6.77 -8.16
CA LYS A 440 16.38 8.11 -8.49
C LYS A 440 17.86 8.29 -8.13
N ILE A 441 18.37 7.55 -7.15
CA ILE A 441 19.74 7.68 -6.64
C ILE A 441 20.53 6.43 -7.04
N GLU A 442 21.43 6.58 -8.00
CA GLU A 442 22.25 5.47 -8.49
C GLU A 442 23.18 4.93 -7.40
N GLY A 443 23.22 3.61 -7.24
CA GLY A 443 24.08 2.92 -6.28
C GLY A 443 23.65 3.03 -4.81
N LEU A 444 22.40 3.44 -4.55
CA LEU A 444 21.87 3.55 -3.19
C LEU A 444 21.66 2.15 -2.58
N ASP A 445 22.28 1.89 -1.44
CA ASP A 445 22.05 0.72 -0.59
C ASP A 445 21.06 1.10 0.52
N CYS A 446 19.91 0.46 0.56
CA CYS A 446 18.81 0.79 1.46
C CYS A 446 18.49 -0.34 2.43
N ILE A 447 18.01 0.03 3.60
CA ILE A 447 17.36 -0.85 4.58
C ILE A 447 16.22 -0.07 5.24
N SER A 448 15.12 -0.75 5.55
CA SER A 448 14.06 -0.18 6.39
C SER A 448 13.86 -1.05 7.64
N PHE A 449 13.69 -0.39 8.78
CA PHE A 449 13.31 -1.01 10.05
C PHE A 449 12.55 0.00 10.91
N GLY A 450 11.95 -0.43 11.99
CA GLY A 450 11.24 0.45 12.90
C GLY A 450 10.82 -0.25 14.19
N PRO A 451 10.20 0.48 15.12
CA PRO A 451 9.65 -0.08 16.34
C PRO A 451 8.32 -0.79 16.09
N ASN A 452 7.82 -1.49 17.11
CA ASN A 452 6.49 -2.08 17.07
C ASN A 452 5.43 -0.96 17.09
N LEU A 453 4.78 -0.76 15.95
CA LEU A 453 3.57 0.03 15.80
C LEU A 453 2.40 -0.89 15.53
N LEU A 454 1.34 -0.79 16.30
CA LEU A 454 0.19 -1.68 16.21
C LEU A 454 -1.03 -0.91 15.71
N HIS A 455 -1.81 -1.55 14.85
CA HIS A 455 -3.07 -0.99 14.34
C HIS A 455 -2.92 0.37 13.66
N VAL A 456 -1.80 0.61 12.99
CA VAL A 456 -1.55 1.83 12.22
C VAL A 456 -2.73 2.16 11.29
N HIS A 457 -2.89 3.42 10.95
CA HIS A 457 -4.00 3.93 10.12
C HIS A 457 -5.41 3.75 10.73
N THR A 458 -5.49 3.50 12.03
CA THR A 458 -6.77 3.41 12.75
C THR A 458 -6.74 4.17 14.08
N PRO A 459 -7.90 4.50 14.65
CA PRO A 459 -7.97 5.13 15.98
C PRO A 459 -7.50 4.22 17.14
N ASN A 460 -7.07 3.00 16.86
CA ASN A 460 -6.47 2.08 17.84
C ASN A 460 -4.95 1.99 17.72
N GLU A 461 -4.34 2.86 16.94
CA GLU A 461 -2.89 2.90 16.74
C GLU A 461 -2.13 3.03 18.05
N ARG A 462 -1.03 2.27 18.19
CA ARG A 462 -0.22 2.18 19.41
C ARG A 462 1.26 2.06 19.06
N ALA A 463 2.10 2.84 19.74
CA ALA A 463 3.55 2.69 19.71
C ALA A 463 4.05 2.00 20.99
N ASP A 464 4.76 0.88 20.87
CA ASP A 464 5.36 0.16 22.00
C ASP A 464 6.57 0.92 22.54
N ILE A 465 6.44 1.45 23.75
CA ILE A 465 7.46 2.29 24.42
C ILE A 465 8.81 1.54 24.53
N ALA A 466 8.78 0.28 24.91
CA ALA A 466 10.01 -0.49 25.09
C ALA A 466 10.67 -0.82 23.73
N SER A 467 9.88 -1.06 22.70
CA SER A 467 10.37 -1.22 21.32
C SER A 467 10.99 0.06 20.78
N VAL A 468 10.35 1.21 20.97
CA VAL A 468 10.91 2.53 20.61
C VAL A 468 12.29 2.71 21.25
N ALA A 469 12.45 2.36 22.53
CA ALA A 469 13.73 2.45 23.22
C ALA A 469 14.79 1.51 22.64
N ARG A 470 14.45 0.26 22.34
CA ARG A 470 15.39 -0.71 21.76
C ARG A 470 15.81 -0.33 20.33
N VAL A 471 14.88 0.11 19.51
CA VAL A 471 15.16 0.57 18.14
C VAL A 471 16.03 1.85 18.15
N TRP A 472 15.85 2.73 19.14
CA TRP A 472 16.75 3.87 19.34
C TRP A 472 18.20 3.44 19.60
N GLU A 473 18.40 2.46 20.50
CA GLU A 473 19.76 1.91 20.76
C GLU A 473 20.34 1.24 19.50
N TYR A 474 19.49 0.54 18.73
CA TYR A 474 19.89 -0.06 17.47
C TYR A 474 20.31 0.98 16.42
N LEU A 475 19.52 2.02 16.23
CA LEU A 475 19.84 3.14 15.33
C LEU A 475 21.19 3.79 15.71
N LYS A 476 21.39 4.10 16.99
CA LYS A 476 22.67 4.67 17.48
C LYS A 476 23.87 3.76 17.18
N ALA A 477 23.69 2.46 17.34
CA ALA A 477 24.78 1.51 17.06
C ALA A 477 25.08 1.41 15.56
N ILE A 478 24.07 1.51 14.68
CA ILE A 478 24.27 1.61 13.23
C ILE A 478 25.02 2.89 12.88
N LEU A 479 24.66 4.03 13.45
CA LEU A 479 25.33 5.31 13.21
C LEU A 479 26.79 5.30 13.66
N ALA A 480 27.06 4.69 14.81
CA ALA A 480 28.40 4.59 15.39
C ALA A 480 29.29 3.51 14.77
N TYR A 481 28.77 2.70 13.86
CA TYR A 481 29.53 1.61 13.23
C TYR A 481 30.63 2.17 12.31
N LYS A 482 31.81 1.60 12.36
CA LYS A 482 32.98 1.90 11.46
C LYS A 482 33.34 0.66 10.67
N GLU A 483 33.56 0.85 9.37
CA GLU A 483 34.04 -0.20 8.48
C GLU A 483 35.53 -0.54 8.74
#